data_0f348b5f350e28f77b41dc1e181bad01
#
_entry.id   0f348b5f350e28f77b41dc1e181bad01
#
_cell.length_a   1.000
_cell.length_b   1.000
_cell.length_c   1.000
_cell.angle_alpha   90.00
_cell.angle_beta   90.00
_cell.angle_gamma   90.00
#
_symmetry.space_group_name_H-M   'P 1'
#
loop_
_entity.id
_entity.type
_entity.pdbx_description
1 polymer ?
#
loop_
_entity_poly.entity_id
_entity_poly.type
_entity_poly.pdbx_seq_one_letter_code
_entity_poly.pdbx_strand_id
1 'polypeptide(L)' 'MSVNIKCVDLFCGCGGMSLGFQKAGFNIVAGIDNWKSAIRVYGMNFNHPIIEQDLLDVDEAVKIIAAYAPDLIIGG' A
#
# COMPACT_ATOMS: atom_id res chain seq x y z
N MET A 1 -23.73 -2.53 -4.19
CA MET A 1 -23.18 -3.27 -3.06
C MET A 1 -21.68 -3.06 -3.03
N SER A 2 -21.16 -2.57 -1.93
CA SER A 2 -19.73 -2.40 -1.80
C SER A 2 -19.09 -3.68 -1.28
N VAL A 3 -18.00 -4.08 -1.90
CA VAL A 3 -17.18 -5.20 -1.45
C VAL A 3 -15.94 -4.60 -0.79
N ASN A 4 -15.73 -4.93 0.49
CA ASN A 4 -14.56 -4.45 1.21
C ASN A 4 -13.40 -5.42 1.04
N ILE A 5 -12.72 -5.32 -0.09
CA ILE A 5 -11.49 -6.08 -0.34
C ILE A 5 -10.32 -5.20 0.09
N LYS A 6 -9.65 -5.61 1.16
CA LYS A 6 -8.50 -4.87 1.70
C LYS A 6 -7.25 -5.17 0.91
N CYS A 7 -6.60 -4.13 0.41
CA CYS A 7 -5.39 -4.23 -0.41
C CYS A 7 -4.21 -3.54 0.25
N VAL A 8 -3.05 -4.17 0.14
CA VAL A 8 -1.76 -3.53 0.44
C VAL A 8 -1.00 -3.37 -0.87
N ASP A 9 -0.48 -2.16 -1.12
CA ASP A 9 0.27 -1.84 -2.32
C ASP A 9 1.78 -1.86 -2.01
N LEU A 10 2.48 -2.87 -2.51
CA LEU A 10 3.93 -3.00 -2.36
C LEU A 10 4.63 -2.23 -3.47
N PHE A 11 5.75 -1.59 -3.14
CA PHE A 11 6.47 -0.73 -4.08
C PHE A 11 5.54 0.31 -4.67
N CYS A 12 4.77 0.96 -3.79
CA CYS A 12 3.65 1.81 -4.20
C CYS A 12 4.06 3.08 -4.95
N GLY A 13 5.32 3.50 -4.82
CA GLY A 13 5.80 4.70 -5.49
C GLY A 13 4.96 5.91 -5.09
N CYS A 14 4.58 6.73 -6.05
CA CYS A 14 3.71 7.89 -5.81
C CYS A 14 2.22 7.57 -5.84
N GLY A 15 1.83 6.31 -6.05
CA GLY A 15 0.47 5.86 -5.80
C GLY A 15 -0.43 5.64 -7.01
N GLY A 16 0.14 5.56 -8.22
CA GLY A 16 -0.68 5.36 -9.42
C GLY A 16 -1.53 4.10 -9.39
N MET A 17 -0.95 2.97 -8.97
CA MET A 17 -1.67 1.70 -8.86
C MET A 17 -2.68 1.74 -7.73
N SER A 18 -2.31 2.28 -6.57
CA SER A 18 -3.25 2.47 -5.44
C SER A 18 -4.47 3.26 -5.87
N LEU A 19 -4.27 4.37 -6.59
CA LEU A 19 -5.37 5.19 -7.06
C LEU A 19 -6.28 4.43 -8.02
N GLY A 20 -5.70 3.67 -8.95
CA GLY A 20 -6.46 2.87 -9.90
C GLY A 20 -7.34 1.82 -9.21
N PHE A 21 -6.76 1.08 -8.28
CA PHE A 21 -7.52 0.08 -7.52
C PHE A 21 -8.57 0.72 -6.62
N GLN A 22 -8.25 1.84 -5.99
CA GLN A 22 -9.21 2.57 -5.16
C GLN A 22 -10.42 3.03 -5.98
N LYS A 23 -10.20 3.55 -7.17
CA LYS A 23 -11.28 3.95 -8.09
C LYS A 23 -12.11 2.75 -8.55
N ALA A 24 -11.51 1.57 -8.62
CA ALA A 24 -12.22 0.33 -8.98
C ALA A 24 -13.01 -0.26 -7.80
N GLY A 25 -12.97 0.36 -6.62
CA GLY A 25 -13.76 -0.05 -5.47
C GLY A 25 -12.99 -0.86 -4.42
N PHE A 26 -11.70 -1.07 -4.61
CA PHE A 26 -10.86 -1.76 -3.61
C PHE A 26 -10.52 -0.80 -2.47
N ASN A 27 -10.39 -1.35 -1.27
CA ASN A 27 -10.00 -0.59 -0.09
C ASN A 27 -8.50 -0.70 0.13
N ILE A 28 -7.74 0.31 -0.26
CA ILE A 28 -6.30 0.34 -0.02
C ILE A 28 -6.07 0.71 1.44
N VAL A 29 -5.54 -0.23 2.21
CA VAL A 29 -5.32 -0.04 3.65
C VAL A 29 -3.92 0.46 3.99
N ALA A 30 -2.95 0.22 3.11
CA ALA A 30 -1.58 0.72 3.28
C ALA A 30 -0.81 0.68 1.97
N GLY A 31 0.12 1.60 1.81
CA GLY A 31 1.16 1.54 0.80
C GLY A 31 2.52 1.32 1.47
N ILE A 32 3.41 0.61 0.81
CA ILE A 32 4.75 0.31 1.34
C ILE A 32 5.79 0.58 0.26
N ASP A 33 6.81 1.37 0.60
CA ASP A 33 7.94 1.65 -0.27
C ASP A 33 9.13 2.04 0.60
N ASN A 34 10.33 2.08 0.03
CA ASN A 34 11.51 2.60 0.71
C ASN A 34 12.08 3.87 0.04
N TRP A 35 11.47 4.35 -1.01
CA TRP A 35 11.90 5.55 -1.72
C TRP A 35 11.25 6.80 -1.11
N LYS A 36 12.03 7.56 -0.34
CA LYS A 36 11.51 8.68 0.47
C LYS A 36 10.76 9.73 -0.34
N SER A 37 11.24 10.07 -1.52
CA SER A 37 10.56 11.06 -2.38
C SER A 37 9.17 10.61 -2.79
N ALA A 38 9.04 9.32 -3.15
CA ALA A 38 7.75 8.75 -3.52
C ALA A 38 6.80 8.66 -2.33
N ILE A 39 7.31 8.27 -1.17
CA ILE A 39 6.54 8.18 0.08
C ILE A 39 5.92 9.53 0.42
N ARG A 40 6.69 10.59 0.27
CA ARG A 40 6.21 11.95 0.53
C ARG A 40 5.03 12.33 -0.36
N VAL A 41 5.15 12.06 -1.66
CA VAL A 41 4.09 12.34 -2.63
C VAL A 41 2.86 11.46 -2.35
N TYR A 42 3.08 10.18 -2.10
CA TYR A 42 2.00 9.25 -1.76
C TYR A 42 1.21 9.73 -0.55
N GLY A 43 1.92 10.11 0.52
CA GLY A 43 1.28 10.56 1.76
C GLY A 43 0.45 11.83 1.59
N MET A 44 0.76 12.66 0.59
CA MET A 44 -0.02 13.86 0.30
C MET A 44 -1.32 13.57 -0.45
N ASN A 45 -1.43 12.40 -1.09
CA ASN A 45 -2.55 12.06 -1.97
C ASN A 45 -3.51 11.04 -1.39
N PHE A 46 -3.17 10.40 -0.27
CA PHE A 46 -4.00 9.35 0.31
C PHE A 46 -4.17 9.56 1.81
N ASN A 47 -5.29 9.08 2.34
CA ASN A 47 -5.60 9.15 3.78
C ASN A 47 -5.13 7.93 4.56
N HIS A 48 -4.91 6.79 3.87
CA HIS A 48 -4.39 5.60 4.52
C HIS A 48 -2.88 5.68 4.71
N PRO A 49 -2.31 4.88 5.61
CA PRO A 49 -0.88 4.93 5.90
C PRO A 49 0.01 4.61 4.70
N ILE A 50 1.13 5.31 4.63
CA ILE A 50 2.27 4.94 3.80
C ILE A 50 3.43 4.58 4.73
N ILE A 51 4.01 3.40 4.55
CA ILE A 51 5.03 2.87 5.43
C ILE A 51 6.35 2.81 4.69
N GLU A 52 7.37 3.42 5.29
CA GLU A 52 8.74 3.31 4.78
C GLU A 52 9.34 2.00 5.28
N GLN A 53 9.50 1.03 4.37
CA GLN A 53 10.06 -0.26 4.68
C GLN A 53 10.79 -0.84 3.48
N ASP A 54 12.00 -1.34 3.72
CA ASP A 54 12.72 -2.11 2.72
C ASP A 54 12.11 -3.51 2.64
N LEU A 55 11.53 -3.83 1.49
CA LEU A 55 10.88 -5.12 1.27
C LEU A 55 11.87 -6.27 1.11
N LEU A 56 13.18 -5.98 1.01
CA LEU A 56 14.23 -7.00 1.09
C LEU A 56 14.42 -7.49 2.53
N ASP A 57 14.02 -6.71 3.53
CA ASP A 57 13.91 -7.19 4.91
C ASP A 57 12.59 -7.94 5.04
N VAL A 58 12.62 -9.20 4.62
CA VAL A 58 11.42 -10.03 4.47
C VAL A 58 10.69 -10.23 5.79
N ASP A 59 11.41 -10.49 6.87
CA ASP A 59 10.78 -10.75 8.17
C ASP A 59 9.98 -9.55 8.65
N GLU A 60 10.55 -8.36 8.56
CA GLU A 60 9.86 -7.14 8.98
C GLU A 60 8.70 -6.81 8.04
N ALA A 61 8.90 -6.97 6.73
CA ALA A 61 7.86 -6.73 5.74
C ALA A 61 6.65 -7.64 5.97
N VAL A 62 6.88 -8.92 6.25
CA VAL A 62 5.80 -9.88 6.54
C VAL A 62 5.01 -9.46 7.77
N LYS A 63 5.67 -9.02 8.84
CA LYS A 63 5.00 -8.54 10.05
C LYS A 63 4.10 -7.35 9.77
N ILE A 64 4.59 -6.39 8.98
CA ILE A 64 3.85 -5.18 8.63
C ILE A 64 2.62 -5.55 7.80
N ILE A 65 2.80 -6.35 6.76
CA ILE A 65 1.72 -6.77 5.87
C ILE A 65 0.65 -7.55 6.65
N ALA A 66 1.08 -8.50 7.48
CA ALA A 66 0.17 -9.31 8.28
C ALA A 66 -0.66 -8.46 9.25
N ALA A 67 -0.10 -7.39 9.79
CA ALA A 67 -0.82 -6.50 10.70
C ALA A 67 -2.02 -5.83 10.03
N TYR A 68 -1.96 -5.61 8.72
CA TYR A 68 -3.08 -5.04 7.97
C TYR A 68 -4.09 -6.08 7.48
N ALA A 69 -3.77 -7.36 7.60
CA ALA A 69 -4.63 -8.48 7.20
C ALA A 69 -5.26 -8.28 5.81
N PRO A 70 -4.46 -8.05 4.76
CA PRO A 70 -5.03 -7.78 3.44
C PRO A 70 -5.63 -9.03 2.82
N ASP A 71 -6.66 -8.82 1.99
CA ASP A 71 -7.22 -9.85 1.13
C ASP A 71 -6.45 -9.95 -0.18
N LEU A 72 -5.82 -8.84 -0.58
CA LEU A 72 -5.11 -8.72 -1.85
C LEU A 72 -3.82 -7.92 -1.65
N ILE A 73 -2.75 -8.38 -2.27
CA ILE A 73 -1.49 -7.64 -2.34
C ILE A 73 -1.26 -7.28 -3.80
N ILE A 74 -1.03 -6.01 -4.05
CA ILE A 74 -0.72 -5.50 -5.38
C ILE A 74 0.70 -4.93 -5.38
N GLY A 75 1.31 -4.83 -6.54
CA GLY A 75 2.67 -4.32 -6.64
C GLY A 75 3.05 -3.96 -8.06
N GLY A 76 3.83 -2.91 -8.16
CA GLY A 76 4.35 -2.44 -9.43
C GLY A 76 5.67 -3.09 -9.84
#